data_7de0b9b191c2a7f84b441ac13b17ecee
#
_entry.id   7de0b9b191c2a7f84b441ac13b17ecee
#
_cell.length_a   1.000
_cell.length_b   1.000
_cell.length_c   1.000
_cell.angle_alpha   90.00
_cell.angle_beta   90.00
_cell.angle_gamma   90.00
#
_symmetry.space_group_name_H-M   'P 1'
#
loop_
_entity.id
_entity.type
_entity.pdbx_description
1 polymer ?
#
loop_
_entity_poly.entity_id
_entity_poly.type
_entity_poly.pdbx_seq_one_letter_code
_entity_poly.pdbx_strand_id
1 'polypeptide(L)'
;LKAALLAAKENCTLPVLASMSFEAGGRTFTGCTVESFAVTARGLGADAIGINCSLGPREILPMARRLAAALPGDFPVFVKPNAGLPRADGSGYDITPQEYAAQMAPYRELGLFAAGGCCGTTPDCIRQLAEVFRDCVPGREAHGLPSRLCSPVSCVTVDGITVVGERINPTGKARIAQALRQDNMDDLMEE
;
A
#
# COMPACT_ATOMS: atom_id res chain seq x y z
N LEU A 1 1.13 6.90 -10.18
CA LEU A 1 0.60 5.53 -10.20
C LEU A 1 -0.70 5.42 -10.99
N LYS A 2 -1.79 6.18 -10.66
CA LYS A 2 -3.11 6.05 -11.30
C LYS A 2 -3.02 6.12 -12.83
N ALA A 3 -2.45 7.19 -13.38
CA ALA A 3 -2.32 7.37 -14.82
C ALA A 3 -1.52 6.24 -15.49
N ALA A 4 -0.41 5.79 -14.88
CA ALA A 4 0.39 4.71 -15.42
C ALA A 4 -0.37 3.37 -15.40
N LEU A 5 -1.12 3.08 -14.33
CA LEU A 5 -1.91 1.86 -14.23
C LEU A 5 -3.06 1.84 -15.25
N LEU A 6 -3.79 2.96 -15.40
CA LEU A 6 -4.82 3.09 -16.42
C LEU A 6 -4.24 2.92 -17.83
N ALA A 7 -3.15 3.62 -18.16
CA ALA A 7 -2.49 3.49 -19.45
C ALA A 7 -2.05 2.05 -19.75
N ALA A 8 -1.51 1.33 -18.76
CA ALA A 8 -1.14 -0.06 -18.91
C ALA A 8 -2.37 -0.94 -19.21
N LYS A 9 -3.45 -0.78 -18.44
CA LYS A 9 -4.68 -1.58 -18.60
C LYS A 9 -5.43 -1.26 -19.91
N GLU A 10 -5.34 -0.04 -20.41
CA GLU A 10 -5.96 0.36 -21.68
C GLU A 10 -5.18 -0.11 -22.91
N ASN A 11 -3.87 -0.33 -22.77
CA ASN A 11 -2.99 -0.63 -23.92
C ASN A 11 -2.34 -2.02 -23.87
N CYS A 12 -2.59 -2.82 -22.82
CA CYS A 12 -1.94 -4.10 -22.61
C CYS A 12 -2.90 -5.13 -21.99
N THR A 13 -2.82 -6.37 -22.45
CA THR A 13 -3.57 -7.51 -21.90
C THR A 13 -2.76 -8.34 -20.90
N LEU A 14 -1.49 -7.98 -20.68
CA LEU A 14 -0.64 -8.68 -19.70
C LEU A 14 -1.08 -8.37 -18.27
N PRO A 15 -0.82 -9.29 -17.33
CA PRO A 15 -1.02 -9.01 -15.91
C PRO A 15 -0.17 -7.81 -15.45
N VAL A 16 -0.79 -6.88 -14.74
CA VAL A 16 -0.15 -5.67 -14.21
C VAL A 16 0.02 -5.79 -12.71
N LEU A 17 1.25 -5.87 -12.26
CA LEU A 17 1.63 -5.93 -10.85
C LEU A 17 2.01 -4.53 -10.38
N ALA A 18 1.24 -3.94 -9.46
CA ALA A 18 1.49 -2.62 -8.91
C ALA A 18 2.17 -2.71 -7.54
N SER A 19 3.28 -2.01 -7.35
CA SER A 19 3.93 -1.90 -6.04
C SER A 19 4.23 -0.46 -5.67
N MET A 20 4.34 -0.22 -4.37
CA MET A 20 4.63 1.10 -3.83
C MET A 20 5.60 0.98 -2.66
N SER A 21 6.43 2.00 -2.49
CA SER A 21 7.35 2.14 -1.36
C SER A 21 6.71 3.00 -0.28
N PHE A 22 6.92 2.61 0.97
CA PHE A 22 6.38 3.29 2.15
C PHE A 22 7.50 3.60 3.14
N GLU A 23 7.40 4.73 3.82
CA GLU A 23 8.22 5.09 4.97
C GLU A 23 7.78 4.32 6.22
N ALA A 24 8.58 4.35 7.28
CA ALA A 24 8.34 3.61 8.52
C ALA A 24 6.95 3.87 9.15
N GLY A 25 6.35 5.03 8.90
CA GLY A 25 5.00 5.37 9.33
C GLY A 25 3.87 4.73 8.51
N GLY A 26 4.18 3.90 7.50
CA GLY A 26 3.17 3.27 6.63
C GLY A 26 2.48 4.27 5.69
N ARG A 27 3.19 5.33 5.31
CA ARG A 27 2.78 6.31 4.31
C ARG A 27 3.87 6.45 3.26
N THR A 28 3.48 6.76 2.04
CA THR A 28 4.43 7.17 1.01
C THR A 28 4.99 8.56 1.31
N PHE A 29 6.06 8.94 0.64
CA PHE A 29 6.61 10.31 0.73
C PHE A 29 5.55 11.42 0.51
N THR A 30 4.55 11.17 -0.31
CA THR A 30 3.43 12.08 -0.57
C THR A 30 2.23 11.88 0.36
N GLY A 31 2.35 11.07 1.42
CA GLY A 31 1.33 10.87 2.44
C GLY A 31 0.28 9.79 2.15
N CYS A 32 0.37 9.07 1.02
CA CYS A 32 -0.58 8.01 0.68
C CYS A 32 -0.49 6.85 1.68
N THR A 33 -1.63 6.38 2.19
CA THR A 33 -1.68 5.24 3.11
C THR A 33 -1.66 3.90 2.37
N VAL A 34 -1.29 2.83 3.08
CA VAL A 34 -1.31 1.46 2.56
C VAL A 34 -2.70 1.06 2.08
N GLU A 35 -3.74 1.40 2.85
CA GLU A 35 -5.13 1.07 2.53
C GLU A 35 -5.62 1.84 1.30
N SER A 36 -5.29 3.13 1.21
CA SER A 36 -5.65 3.95 0.04
C SER A 36 -4.98 3.46 -1.23
N PHE A 37 -3.73 3.03 -1.14
CA PHE A 37 -3.01 2.38 -2.24
C PHE A 37 -3.71 1.07 -2.66
N ALA A 38 -3.98 0.18 -1.70
CA ALA A 38 -4.61 -1.12 -1.96
C ALA A 38 -5.94 -0.98 -2.69
N VAL A 39 -6.85 -0.19 -2.12
CA VAL A 39 -8.20 0.02 -2.67
C VAL A 39 -8.14 0.69 -4.05
N THR A 40 -7.30 1.72 -4.19
CA THR A 40 -7.16 2.44 -5.47
C THR A 40 -6.55 1.57 -6.56
N ALA A 41 -5.44 0.87 -6.29
CA ALA A 41 -4.76 0.07 -7.29
C ALA A 41 -5.63 -1.12 -7.74
N ARG A 42 -6.33 -1.79 -6.80
CA ARG A 42 -7.30 -2.83 -7.13
C ARG A 42 -8.46 -2.27 -7.96
N GLY A 43 -9.04 -1.14 -7.56
CA GLY A 43 -10.16 -0.50 -8.27
C GLY A 43 -9.79 -0.06 -9.70
N LEU A 44 -8.52 0.19 -9.97
CA LEU A 44 -7.98 0.51 -11.30
C LEU A 44 -7.54 -0.73 -12.10
N GLY A 45 -7.80 -1.94 -11.59
CA GLY A 45 -7.56 -3.18 -12.30
C GLY A 45 -6.14 -3.74 -12.20
N ALA A 46 -5.36 -3.42 -11.16
CA ALA A 46 -4.13 -4.16 -10.90
C ALA A 46 -4.43 -5.63 -10.64
N ASP A 47 -3.64 -6.53 -11.20
CA ASP A 47 -3.80 -7.99 -11.06
C ASP A 47 -3.07 -8.53 -9.82
N ALA A 48 -2.05 -7.83 -9.36
CA ALA A 48 -1.40 -8.07 -8.06
C ALA A 48 -0.92 -6.75 -7.46
N ILE A 49 -0.87 -6.68 -6.14
CA ILE A 49 -0.45 -5.47 -5.42
C ILE A 49 0.61 -5.81 -4.39
N GLY A 50 1.63 -4.97 -4.28
CA GLY A 50 2.74 -5.24 -3.37
C GLY A 50 3.39 -4.03 -2.74
N ILE A 51 4.30 -4.32 -1.83
CA ILE A 51 5.20 -3.34 -1.21
C ILE A 51 6.63 -3.68 -1.59
N ASN A 52 7.41 -2.68 -1.96
CA ASN A 52 8.83 -2.87 -2.25
C ASN A 52 9.68 -1.71 -1.75
N CYS A 53 10.96 -2.00 -1.54
CA CYS A 53 12.00 -1.01 -1.24
C CYS A 53 11.79 -0.25 0.08
N SER A 54 12.52 0.83 0.28
CA SER A 54 12.60 1.75 1.43
C SER A 54 13.17 1.12 2.71
N LEU A 55 12.61 0.01 3.14
CA LEU A 55 12.83 -0.57 4.47
C LEU A 55 13.17 -2.06 4.39
N GLY A 56 13.67 -2.60 5.50
CA GLY A 56 13.91 -4.03 5.67
C GLY A 56 12.64 -4.83 5.95
N PRO A 57 12.77 -6.18 6.02
CA PRO A 57 11.61 -7.04 6.21
C PRO A 57 10.87 -6.79 7.53
N ARG A 58 11.59 -6.50 8.59
CA ARG A 58 10.99 -6.27 9.93
C ARG A 58 10.06 -5.06 9.92
N GLU A 59 10.49 -3.97 9.30
CA GLU A 59 9.76 -2.71 9.23
C GLU A 59 8.57 -2.79 8.26
N ILE A 60 8.70 -3.56 7.18
CA ILE A 60 7.63 -3.73 6.18
C ILE A 60 6.53 -4.68 6.67
N LEU A 61 6.80 -5.62 7.56
CA LEU A 61 5.83 -6.63 7.99
C LEU A 61 4.49 -6.04 8.49
N PRO A 62 4.46 -5.01 9.36
CA PRO A 62 3.19 -4.40 9.76
C PRO A 62 2.40 -3.82 8.59
N MET A 63 3.09 -3.22 7.63
CA MET A 63 2.47 -2.65 6.42
C MET A 63 1.95 -3.75 5.47
N ALA A 64 2.70 -4.85 5.34
CA ALA A 64 2.27 -6.01 4.55
C ALA A 64 1.01 -6.66 5.13
N ARG A 65 0.88 -6.73 6.46
CA ARG A 65 -0.35 -7.17 7.15
C ARG A 65 -1.53 -6.24 6.85
N ARG A 66 -1.32 -4.92 6.91
CA ARG A 66 -2.35 -3.92 6.56
C ARG A 66 -2.75 -4.02 5.10
N LEU A 67 -1.79 -4.19 4.19
CA LEU A 67 -2.05 -4.39 2.76
C LEU A 67 -2.90 -5.64 2.53
N ALA A 68 -2.50 -6.77 3.11
CA ALA A 68 -3.22 -8.03 3.00
C ALA A 68 -4.66 -7.93 3.56
N ALA A 69 -4.85 -7.26 4.69
CA ALA A 69 -6.17 -7.04 5.29
C ALA A 69 -7.05 -6.06 4.49
N ALA A 70 -6.47 -5.19 3.69
CA ALA A 70 -7.19 -4.23 2.85
C ALA A 70 -7.66 -4.83 1.51
N LEU A 71 -7.26 -6.05 1.18
CA LEU A 71 -7.54 -6.74 -0.08
C LEU A 71 -8.32 -8.05 0.17
N PRO A 72 -9.17 -8.53 -0.77
CA PRO A 72 -9.82 -9.83 -0.67
C PRO A 72 -8.80 -10.95 -0.44
N GLY A 73 -9.21 -12.01 0.22
CA GLY A 73 -8.32 -13.11 0.57
C GLY A 73 -7.71 -13.84 -0.64
N ASP A 74 -8.41 -13.88 -1.75
CA ASP A 74 -7.96 -14.46 -3.02
C ASP A 74 -7.14 -13.49 -3.88
N PHE A 75 -7.06 -12.21 -3.51
CA PHE A 75 -6.31 -11.21 -4.30
C PHE A 75 -4.79 -11.37 -4.12
N PRO A 76 -3.99 -11.45 -5.23
CA PRO A 76 -2.56 -11.67 -5.15
C PRO A 76 -1.81 -10.50 -4.49
N VAL A 77 -1.07 -10.81 -3.43
CA VAL A 77 -0.21 -9.85 -2.71
C VAL A 77 1.23 -10.30 -2.77
N PHE A 78 2.14 -9.35 -2.98
CA PHE A 78 3.58 -9.63 -3.00
C PHE A 78 4.39 -8.61 -2.21
N VAL A 79 5.60 -9.02 -1.77
CA VAL A 79 6.53 -8.15 -1.04
C VAL A 79 7.95 -8.30 -1.53
N LYS A 80 8.70 -7.19 -1.60
CA LYS A 80 10.12 -7.15 -1.98
C LYS A 80 10.88 -6.14 -1.10
N PRO A 81 11.18 -6.47 0.17
CA PRO A 81 11.94 -5.60 1.07
C PRO A 81 13.40 -5.42 0.63
N ASN A 82 14.06 -4.39 1.15
CA ASN A 82 15.50 -4.26 1.08
C ASN A 82 16.18 -5.25 2.04
N ALA A 83 17.47 -5.51 1.83
CA ALA A 83 18.31 -6.19 2.82
C ALA A 83 18.71 -5.23 3.96
N GLY A 84 17.73 -4.55 4.55
CA GLY A 84 17.94 -3.52 5.56
C GLY A 84 18.24 -2.15 4.97
N LEU A 85 19.11 -1.40 5.65
CA LEU A 85 19.53 -0.06 5.24
C LEU A 85 20.96 -0.08 4.68
N PRO A 86 21.30 0.84 3.77
CA PRO A 86 22.66 0.98 3.30
C PRO A 86 23.57 1.40 4.48
N ARG A 87 24.75 0.75 4.57
CA ARG A 87 25.75 1.10 5.57
C ARG A 87 26.38 2.46 5.26
N ALA A 88 26.67 3.22 6.28
CA ALA A 88 27.26 4.56 6.13
C ALA A 88 28.63 4.57 5.44
N ASP A 89 29.39 3.48 5.53
CA ASP A 89 30.69 3.31 4.89
C ASP A 89 30.62 2.87 3.43
N GLY A 90 29.42 2.68 2.88
CA GLY A 90 29.21 2.22 1.52
C GLY A 90 29.51 0.75 1.28
N SER A 91 29.79 -0.06 2.31
CA SER A 91 30.13 -1.48 2.20
C SER A 91 28.96 -2.42 1.87
N GLY A 92 27.78 -1.84 1.59
CA GLY A 92 26.58 -2.61 1.25
C GLY A 92 25.42 -2.34 2.20
N TYR A 93 24.64 -3.37 2.50
CA TYR A 93 23.47 -3.30 3.37
C TYR A 93 23.72 -4.01 4.71
N ASP A 94 22.95 -3.67 5.72
CA ASP A 94 23.23 -4.07 7.10
C ASP A 94 22.66 -5.42 7.50
N ILE A 95 21.80 -6.04 6.67
CA ILE A 95 21.20 -7.35 6.91
C ILE A 95 21.90 -8.43 6.07
N THR A 96 22.34 -9.50 6.71
CA THR A 96 22.92 -10.68 6.06
C THR A 96 21.83 -11.55 5.39
N PRO A 97 22.18 -12.45 4.45
CA PRO A 97 21.21 -13.37 3.84
C PRO A 97 20.44 -14.23 4.86
N GLN A 98 21.10 -14.68 5.93
CA GLN A 98 20.52 -15.48 7.00
C GLN A 98 19.49 -14.65 7.81
N GLU A 99 19.87 -13.45 8.18
CA GLU A 99 18.97 -12.52 8.89
C GLU A 99 17.80 -12.11 8.02
N TYR A 100 18.02 -11.90 6.71
CA TYR A 100 16.96 -11.60 5.75
C TYR A 100 15.91 -12.71 5.73
N ALA A 101 16.34 -13.95 5.57
CA ALA A 101 15.47 -15.12 5.59
C ALA A 101 14.72 -15.27 6.92
N ALA A 102 15.42 -15.10 8.05
CA ALA A 102 14.80 -15.15 9.37
C ALA A 102 13.74 -14.06 9.59
N GLN A 103 14.00 -12.85 9.12
CA GLN A 103 13.04 -11.74 9.20
C GLN A 103 11.86 -11.89 8.22
N MET A 104 12.04 -12.63 7.12
CA MET A 104 10.97 -12.95 6.18
C MET A 104 10.10 -14.15 6.63
N ALA A 105 10.53 -14.95 7.58
CA ALA A 105 9.77 -16.12 8.04
C ALA A 105 8.34 -15.78 8.52
N PRO A 106 8.06 -14.68 9.26
CA PRO A 106 6.71 -14.30 9.68
C PRO A 106 5.75 -13.97 8.51
N TYR A 107 6.28 -13.70 7.31
CA TYR A 107 5.44 -13.43 6.11
C TYR A 107 4.76 -14.67 5.55
N ARG A 108 5.16 -15.88 5.98
CA ARG A 108 4.51 -17.16 5.59
C ARG A 108 3.02 -17.15 5.91
N GLU A 109 2.64 -16.52 7.03
CA GLU A 109 1.26 -16.42 7.51
C GLU A 109 0.39 -15.51 6.64
N LEU A 110 1.01 -14.69 5.78
CA LEU A 110 0.30 -13.73 4.95
C LEU A 110 -0.24 -14.32 3.64
N GLY A 111 0.03 -15.59 3.34
CA GLY A 111 -0.42 -16.23 2.10
C GLY A 111 0.00 -15.46 0.84
N LEU A 112 1.22 -14.94 0.81
CA LEU A 112 1.72 -14.13 -0.29
C LEU A 112 1.73 -14.91 -1.60
N PHE A 113 1.34 -14.25 -2.69
CA PHE A 113 1.50 -14.76 -4.05
C PHE A 113 2.98 -14.84 -4.45
N ALA A 114 3.77 -13.84 -4.08
CA ALA A 114 5.19 -13.82 -4.33
C ALA A 114 5.95 -13.08 -3.23
N ALA A 115 7.16 -13.53 -2.95
CA ALA A 115 8.12 -12.86 -2.09
C ALA A 115 9.47 -12.76 -2.81
N GLY A 116 10.17 -11.67 -2.61
CA GLY A 116 11.47 -11.43 -3.23
C GLY A 116 12.26 -10.40 -2.46
N GLY A 117 13.18 -9.71 -3.15
CA GLY A 117 13.98 -8.67 -2.56
C GLY A 117 14.09 -7.44 -3.44
N CYS A 118 14.60 -6.36 -2.87
CA CYS A 118 14.91 -5.11 -3.55
C CYS A 118 16.36 -4.72 -3.28
N CYS A 119 16.64 -3.50 -2.90
CA CYS A 119 18.00 -3.01 -2.71
C CYS A 119 18.79 -3.84 -1.68
N GLY A 120 20.03 -4.12 -2.00
CA GLY A 120 20.94 -4.90 -1.14
C GLY A 120 20.71 -6.40 -1.11
N THR A 121 19.63 -6.91 -1.68
CA THR A 121 19.43 -8.37 -1.75
C THR A 121 20.33 -9.01 -2.80
N THR A 122 20.87 -10.17 -2.47
CA THR A 122 21.78 -10.95 -3.29
C THR A 122 21.14 -12.29 -3.70
N PRO A 123 21.71 -13.03 -4.65
CA PRO A 123 21.25 -14.40 -4.95
C PRO A 123 21.19 -15.30 -3.71
N ASP A 124 22.09 -15.10 -2.73
CA ASP A 124 22.08 -15.85 -1.47
C ASP A 124 20.87 -15.52 -0.60
N CYS A 125 20.45 -14.26 -0.54
CA CYS A 125 19.21 -13.87 0.13
C CYS A 125 18.02 -14.60 -0.50
N ILE A 126 17.94 -14.63 -1.84
CA ILE A 126 16.83 -15.26 -2.55
C ILE A 126 16.86 -16.79 -2.38
N ARG A 127 18.05 -17.42 -2.38
CA ARG A 127 18.18 -18.86 -2.13
C ARG A 127 17.63 -19.22 -0.73
N GLN A 128 18.03 -18.49 0.29
CA GLN A 128 17.55 -18.75 1.65
C GLN A 128 16.07 -18.39 1.82
N LEU A 129 15.60 -17.33 1.16
CA LEU A 129 14.19 -17.00 1.12
C LEU A 129 13.36 -18.13 0.49
N ALA A 130 13.82 -18.73 -0.59
CA ALA A 130 13.15 -19.85 -1.24
C ALA A 130 13.00 -21.05 -0.29
N GLU A 131 13.99 -21.32 0.58
CA GLU A 131 13.89 -22.34 1.61
C GLU A 131 12.79 -22.01 2.64
N VAL A 132 12.72 -20.75 3.08
CA VAL A 132 11.69 -20.29 4.02
C VAL A 132 10.28 -20.51 3.46
N PHE A 133 10.07 -20.33 2.17
CA PHE A 133 8.76 -20.41 1.52
C PHE A 133 8.50 -21.72 0.77
N ARG A 134 9.40 -22.71 0.84
CA ARG A 134 9.34 -23.96 0.07
C ARG A 134 7.99 -24.67 0.14
N ASP A 135 7.42 -24.77 1.34
CA ASP A 135 6.17 -25.48 1.59
C ASP A 135 4.97 -24.53 1.75
N CYS A 136 5.13 -23.25 1.38
CA CYS A 136 4.04 -22.30 1.46
C CYS A 136 3.14 -22.40 0.25
N VAL A 137 1.85 -22.47 0.50
CA VAL A 137 0.83 -22.35 -0.55
C VAL A 137 0.34 -20.90 -0.57
N PRO A 138 0.39 -20.21 -1.72
CA PRO A 138 -0.18 -18.88 -1.83
C PRO A 138 -1.69 -18.88 -1.58
N GLY A 139 -2.18 -17.84 -0.97
CA GLY A 139 -3.60 -17.64 -0.72
C GLY A 139 -3.91 -17.41 0.74
N ARG A 140 -5.01 -16.73 0.96
CA ARG A 140 -5.59 -16.43 2.28
C ARG A 140 -7.04 -16.89 2.27
N GLU A 141 -7.65 -17.01 3.44
CA GLU A 141 -9.09 -17.24 3.51
C GLU A 141 -9.85 -16.14 2.76
N ALA A 142 -10.77 -16.57 1.90
CA ALA A 142 -11.61 -15.63 1.18
C ALA A 142 -12.51 -14.90 2.17
N HIS A 143 -12.42 -13.58 2.17
CA HIS A 143 -13.29 -12.70 2.95
C HIS A 143 -13.82 -11.58 2.06
N GLY A 144 -15.09 -11.25 2.24
CA GLY A 144 -15.71 -10.11 1.59
C GLY A 144 -15.15 -8.82 2.17
N LEU A 145 -14.99 -7.82 1.31
CA LEU A 145 -14.65 -6.47 1.75
C LEU A 145 -15.87 -5.57 1.60
N PRO A 146 -16.11 -4.68 2.56
CA PRO A 146 -17.12 -3.65 2.40
C PRO A 146 -16.74 -2.69 1.27
N SER A 147 -17.73 -1.97 0.72
CA SER A 147 -17.46 -0.87 -0.20
C SER A 147 -16.62 0.20 0.48
N ARG A 148 -15.65 0.75 -0.25
CA ARG A 148 -14.73 1.75 0.29
C ARG A 148 -14.53 2.91 -0.68
N LEU A 149 -14.42 4.10 -0.12
CA LEU A 149 -14.01 5.32 -0.82
C LEU A 149 -12.65 5.76 -0.31
N CYS A 150 -11.77 6.16 -1.21
CA CYS A 150 -10.42 6.57 -0.85
C CYS A 150 -10.05 7.94 -1.41
N SER A 151 -9.45 8.74 -0.56
CA SER A 151 -8.50 9.80 -0.95
C SER A 151 -7.07 9.25 -0.86
N PRO A 152 -6.04 9.99 -1.29
CA PRO A 152 -4.66 9.54 -1.08
C PRO A 152 -4.31 9.27 0.39
N VAL A 153 -4.88 10.02 1.31
CA VAL A 153 -4.51 10.03 2.73
C VAL A 153 -5.53 9.36 3.66
N SER A 154 -6.68 8.96 3.14
CA SER A 154 -7.77 8.39 3.93
C SER A 154 -8.54 7.35 3.12
N CYS A 155 -8.99 6.31 3.80
CA CYS A 155 -9.88 5.30 3.27
C CYS A 155 -11.08 5.15 4.20
N VAL A 156 -12.28 5.34 3.66
CA VAL A 156 -13.54 5.28 4.41
C VAL A 156 -14.33 4.06 3.95
N THR A 157 -14.81 3.29 4.90
CA THR A 157 -15.74 2.19 4.64
C THR A 157 -17.15 2.75 4.48
N VAL A 158 -17.84 2.33 3.43
CA VAL A 158 -19.25 2.63 3.19
C VAL A 158 -20.04 1.41 3.63
N ASP A 159 -20.73 1.53 4.77
CA ASP A 159 -21.55 0.47 5.34
C ASP A 159 -22.96 1.03 5.60
N GLY A 160 -23.96 0.39 5.00
CA GLY A 160 -25.34 0.85 5.05
C GLY A 160 -25.55 2.21 4.37
N ILE A 161 -26.43 3.02 4.97
CA ILE A 161 -26.73 4.39 4.49
C ILE A 161 -25.63 5.32 4.97
N THR A 162 -24.87 5.86 4.03
CA THR A 162 -23.81 6.82 4.31
C THR A 162 -24.20 8.19 3.82
N VAL A 163 -24.23 9.16 4.72
CA VAL A 163 -24.48 10.57 4.37
C VAL A 163 -23.20 11.18 3.81
N VAL A 164 -23.28 11.67 2.59
CA VAL A 164 -22.18 12.38 1.94
C VAL A 164 -22.52 13.86 1.90
N GLY A 165 -21.79 14.64 2.69
CA GLY A 165 -21.91 16.10 2.66
C GLY A 165 -21.19 16.70 1.45
N GLU A 166 -21.79 17.73 0.86
CA GLU A 166 -21.11 18.53 -0.15
C GLU A 166 -19.93 19.28 0.49
N ARG A 167 -18.89 19.49 -0.29
CA ARG A 167 -17.77 20.34 0.15
C ARG A 167 -18.27 21.77 0.35
N ILE A 168 -17.70 22.48 1.32
CA ILE A 168 -17.77 23.93 1.39
C ILE A 168 -17.21 24.50 0.08
N ASN A 169 -18.11 25.00 -0.77
CA ASN A 169 -17.75 25.50 -2.10
C ASN A 169 -18.01 27.01 -2.19
N PRO A 170 -16.96 27.83 -2.00
CA PRO A 170 -17.12 29.30 -2.05
C PRO A 170 -17.38 29.83 -3.45
N THR A 171 -17.12 29.03 -4.51
CA THR A 171 -17.25 29.50 -5.90
C THR A 171 -18.72 29.72 -6.31
N GLY A 172 -19.62 28.88 -5.80
CA GLY A 172 -21.05 28.94 -6.13
C GLY A 172 -21.93 29.68 -5.10
N LYS A 173 -21.36 30.05 -3.94
CA LYS A 173 -22.11 30.64 -2.81
C LYS A 173 -21.42 31.90 -2.29
N ALA A 174 -21.97 33.06 -2.62
CA ALA A 174 -21.36 34.37 -2.29
C ALA A 174 -21.21 34.59 -0.77
N ARG A 175 -22.17 34.14 0.05
CA ARG A 175 -22.10 34.26 1.53
C ARG A 175 -20.96 33.45 2.08
N ILE A 176 -20.80 32.20 1.66
CA ILE A 176 -19.67 31.35 2.07
C ILE A 176 -18.33 32.00 1.67
N ALA A 177 -18.25 32.53 0.44
CA ALA A 177 -17.04 33.21 -0.03
C ALA A 177 -16.72 34.44 0.83
N GLN A 178 -17.71 35.18 1.25
CA GLN A 178 -17.55 36.35 2.12
C GLN A 178 -17.14 35.95 3.54
N ALA A 179 -17.83 34.98 4.14
CA ALA A 179 -17.52 34.47 5.47
C ALA A 179 -16.08 33.97 5.56
N LEU A 180 -15.61 33.21 4.57
CA LEU A 180 -14.22 32.74 4.50
C LEU A 180 -13.20 33.89 4.36
N ARG A 181 -13.51 34.95 3.59
CA ARG A 181 -12.63 36.12 3.47
C ARG A 181 -12.56 36.95 4.74
N GLN A 182 -13.59 36.93 5.54
CA GLN A 182 -13.72 37.69 6.79
C GLN A 182 -13.34 36.87 8.03
N ASP A 183 -12.97 35.61 7.86
CA ASP A 183 -12.72 34.65 8.95
C ASP A 183 -13.89 34.55 9.93
N ASN A 184 -15.12 34.67 9.39
CA ASN A 184 -16.36 34.64 10.16
C ASN A 184 -16.92 33.20 10.17
N MET A 185 -16.63 32.49 11.24
CA MET A 185 -17.07 31.10 11.40
C MET A 185 -18.56 30.97 11.65
N ASP A 186 -19.19 31.97 12.29
CA ASP A 186 -20.64 31.93 12.61
C ASP A 186 -21.46 31.94 11.31
N ASP A 187 -21.17 32.87 10.40
CA ASP A 187 -21.81 32.92 9.09
C ASP A 187 -21.55 31.68 8.25
N LEU A 188 -20.37 31.03 8.43
CA LEU A 188 -20.03 29.80 7.73
C LEU A 188 -20.85 28.60 8.23
N MET A 189 -21.18 28.56 9.51
CA MET A 189 -21.95 27.47 10.14
C MET A 189 -23.45 27.59 9.95
N GLU A 190 -23.96 28.75 9.56
CA GLU A 190 -25.40 28.98 9.28
C GLU A 190 -25.83 28.59 7.85
N GLU A 191 -24.88 28.28 6.94
CA GLU A 191 -25.13 27.87 5.55
C GLU A 191 -25.12 26.36 5.37
#